data_a4d17d33af84eedc7d58c4268b6baf72
#
_entry.id   a4d17d33af84eedc7d58c4268b6baf72
#
_cell.length_a   1.000
_cell.length_b   1.000
_cell.length_c   1.000
_cell.angle_alpha   90.00
_cell.angle_beta   90.00
_cell.angle_gamma   90.00
#
_symmetry.space_group_name_H-M   'P 1'
#
loop_
_entity.id
_entity.type
_entity.pdbx_description
1 polymer ?
#
loop_
_entity_poly.entity_id
_entity_poly.type
_entity_poly.pdbx_seq_one_letter_code
_entity_poly.pdbx_strand_id
1 'polypeptide(L)'
;MKEKIRLTINGHGVEAEAGSTVLQVARQNDIYIPTLCYNEVLKPIESCRLCVVQVEGEPHFQASCGTEVQEGMVVTTDSEEIQQTRKLMLELLLKEHYGDCIAPCQLTCPAGIDIQGYIALISQGKYIEALKLIRERLPMPLTIGRVCPHFCEYKCNRNLVEEPININHLKRFVADYEMHSGKRNPPPLAEFSGRKVAIIGGGPAGLSAAHYLRRLGHGSTIFDAMPALGGMLRYGIPEYRLPKKILDWEIDGILELGNIEVKLGVKWGEDFTIESLRQEGYDAFLLAIGAWDTRKLGIVGEDLQGVWSGVDFLVDLTLEKPIEMGKNIAIIGGGNVAIDAARNSVRMGADTVTIIYRRSRDEMPASPEEIHGAEEEGVQFHFLAAPVRLFGSNGMVEKLEYVKMELGEPDASGRRRPVPMEGSETLIPVDMVIAAIGQFP
;
A
#
# COMPACT_ATOMS: atom_id res chain seq x y z
N MET A 1 -10.87 42.94 -32.92
CA MET A 1 -9.91 42.12 -33.70
C MET A 1 -8.56 42.35 -33.05
N LYS A 2 -7.84 41.28 -32.74
CA LYS A 2 -6.47 41.44 -32.24
C LYS A 2 -5.58 41.97 -33.36
N GLU A 3 -4.63 42.80 -33.03
CA GLU A 3 -3.67 43.34 -33.98
C GLU A 3 -2.87 42.20 -34.62
N LYS A 4 -2.68 42.22 -35.94
CA LYS A 4 -1.86 41.26 -36.66
C LYS A 4 -0.43 41.74 -36.74
N ILE A 5 0.50 40.90 -36.42
CA ILE A 5 1.95 41.10 -36.44
C ILE A 5 2.54 40.26 -37.57
N ARG A 6 3.46 40.84 -38.34
CA ARG A 6 4.22 40.15 -39.38
C ARG A 6 5.66 39.94 -38.93
N LEU A 7 6.12 38.74 -39.08
CA LEU A 7 7.48 38.33 -38.71
C LEU A 7 8.00 37.31 -39.72
N THR A 8 9.28 37.03 -39.64
CA THR A 8 9.94 36.05 -40.48
C THR A 8 10.49 34.91 -39.61
N ILE A 9 10.18 33.67 -39.94
CA ILE A 9 10.75 32.48 -39.27
C ILE A 9 11.44 31.64 -40.34
N ASN A 10 12.74 31.37 -40.17
CA ASN A 10 13.57 30.65 -41.12
C ASN A 10 13.46 31.15 -42.57
N GLY A 11 13.38 32.45 -42.77
CA GLY A 11 13.23 33.07 -44.07
C GLY A 11 11.80 33.09 -44.64
N HIS A 12 10.82 32.54 -43.96
CA HIS A 12 9.41 32.51 -44.36
C HIS A 12 8.63 33.60 -43.60
N GLY A 13 7.95 34.48 -44.36
CA GLY A 13 7.07 35.49 -43.77
C GLY A 13 5.80 34.83 -43.21
N VAL A 14 5.47 35.10 -41.94
CA VAL A 14 4.28 34.58 -41.24
C VAL A 14 3.51 35.70 -40.56
N GLU A 15 2.19 35.53 -40.44
CA GLU A 15 1.33 36.44 -39.69
C GLU A 15 0.91 35.81 -38.37
N ALA A 16 0.90 36.58 -37.28
CA ALA A 16 0.54 36.15 -35.96
C ALA A 16 -0.40 37.14 -35.27
N GLU A 17 -1.10 36.71 -34.24
CA GLU A 17 -1.84 37.61 -33.34
C GLU A 17 -0.90 38.22 -32.31
N ALA A 18 -1.08 39.51 -32.01
CA ALA A 18 -0.35 40.16 -30.93
C ALA A 18 -0.51 39.45 -29.59
N GLY A 19 0.60 39.27 -28.85
CA GLY A 19 0.67 38.51 -27.61
C GLY A 19 0.87 37.00 -27.80
N SER A 20 0.98 36.50 -29.05
CA SER A 20 1.41 35.11 -29.30
C SER A 20 2.91 34.99 -29.06
N THR A 21 3.35 33.80 -28.62
CA THR A 21 4.79 33.49 -28.49
C THR A 21 5.35 32.95 -29.80
N VAL A 22 6.67 33.09 -29.98
CA VAL A 22 7.39 32.51 -31.14
C VAL A 22 7.10 31.00 -31.29
N LEU A 23 7.03 30.25 -30.18
CA LEU A 23 6.69 28.84 -30.21
C LEU A 23 5.28 28.56 -30.73
N GLN A 24 4.29 29.36 -30.30
CA GLN A 24 2.90 29.21 -30.75
C GLN A 24 2.80 29.48 -32.26
N VAL A 25 3.44 30.56 -32.72
CA VAL A 25 3.45 30.90 -34.15
C VAL A 25 4.19 29.85 -34.97
N ALA A 26 5.32 29.35 -34.51
CA ALA A 26 6.04 28.28 -35.16
C ALA A 26 5.16 27.01 -35.32
N ARG A 27 4.47 26.59 -34.27
CA ARG A 27 3.55 25.43 -34.29
C ARG A 27 2.37 25.65 -35.27
N GLN A 28 1.80 26.84 -35.31
CA GLN A 28 0.72 27.18 -36.25
C GLN A 28 1.14 27.11 -37.71
N ASN A 29 2.44 27.21 -37.97
CA ASN A 29 3.03 27.16 -39.31
C ASN A 29 3.85 25.88 -39.58
N ASP A 30 3.59 24.81 -38.80
CA ASP A 30 4.24 23.49 -38.92
C ASP A 30 5.78 23.54 -38.77
N ILE A 31 6.30 24.53 -38.07
CA ILE A 31 7.73 24.65 -37.75
C ILE A 31 7.98 24.02 -36.41
N TYR A 32 8.77 22.93 -36.41
CA TYR A 32 9.08 22.19 -35.20
C TYR A 32 10.15 22.90 -34.36
N ILE A 33 9.83 23.20 -33.09
CA ILE A 33 10.77 23.61 -32.05
C ILE A 33 10.63 22.65 -30.88
N PRO A 34 11.72 21.99 -30.43
CA PRO A 34 11.65 21.03 -29.33
C PRO A 34 11.33 21.75 -28.01
N THR A 35 10.49 21.13 -27.18
CA THR A 35 10.14 21.61 -25.86
C THR A 35 10.13 20.48 -24.83
N LEU A 36 10.41 20.79 -23.55
CA LEU A 36 10.29 19.83 -22.44
C LEU A 36 9.39 20.38 -21.33
N CYS A 37 9.64 21.59 -20.84
CA CYS A 37 8.88 22.18 -19.73
C CYS A 37 7.64 22.97 -20.17
N TYR A 38 7.37 23.11 -21.46
CA TYR A 38 6.22 23.86 -21.98
C TYR A 38 4.94 23.04 -21.90
N ASN A 39 3.89 23.65 -21.39
CA ASN A 39 2.52 23.13 -21.41
C ASN A 39 1.56 24.22 -21.87
N GLU A 40 0.62 23.88 -22.74
CA GLU A 40 -0.30 24.87 -23.38
C GLU A 40 -1.26 25.54 -22.38
N VAL A 41 -1.56 24.86 -21.26
CA VAL A 41 -2.51 25.34 -20.24
C VAL A 41 -1.82 26.18 -19.16
N LEU A 42 -0.49 26.09 -19.06
CA LEU A 42 0.30 26.74 -18.01
C LEU A 42 1.09 27.93 -18.56
N LYS A 43 1.36 28.92 -17.71
CA LYS A 43 2.28 29.99 -18.04
C LYS A 43 3.69 29.40 -18.26
N PRO A 44 4.36 29.76 -19.37
CA PRO A 44 5.72 29.29 -19.62
C PRO A 44 6.70 29.67 -18.50
N ILE A 45 7.50 28.71 -18.04
CA ILE A 45 8.53 28.89 -16.99
C ILE A 45 9.95 29.02 -17.58
N GLU A 46 10.13 28.77 -18.87
CA GLU A 46 11.37 28.90 -19.64
C GLU A 46 12.59 28.17 -19.05
N SER A 47 12.40 27.20 -18.21
CA SER A 47 13.46 26.55 -17.41
C SER A 47 14.37 25.64 -18.24
N CYS A 48 13.80 24.77 -19.11
CA CYS A 48 14.58 23.73 -19.79
C CYS A 48 15.48 24.22 -20.92
N ARG A 49 15.23 25.40 -21.48
CA ARG A 49 15.97 26.04 -22.59
C ARG A 49 16.13 25.16 -23.85
N LEU A 50 15.31 24.13 -24.04
CA LEU A 50 15.33 23.33 -25.27
C LEU A 50 14.66 24.05 -26.45
N CYS A 51 13.77 24.99 -26.17
CA CYS A 51 13.08 25.77 -27.17
C CYS A 51 13.82 27.05 -27.64
N VAL A 52 15.12 27.13 -27.40
CA VAL A 52 15.90 28.33 -27.77
C VAL A 52 15.89 28.56 -29.28
N VAL A 53 15.80 29.83 -29.64
CA VAL A 53 15.83 30.37 -31.01
C VAL A 53 16.73 31.58 -31.03
N GLN A 54 17.23 31.91 -32.20
CA GLN A 54 17.96 33.16 -32.43
C GLN A 54 16.98 34.22 -32.98
N VAL A 55 17.00 35.37 -32.36
CA VAL A 55 16.25 36.56 -32.86
C VAL A 55 17.28 37.59 -33.34
N GLU A 56 17.10 38.07 -34.54
CA GLU A 56 18.02 39.09 -35.12
C GLU A 56 18.05 40.34 -34.26
N GLY A 57 19.25 40.82 -33.95
CA GLY A 57 19.46 41.97 -33.06
C GLY A 57 19.56 41.62 -31.57
N GLU A 58 19.21 40.42 -31.16
CA GLU A 58 19.38 39.97 -29.79
C GLU A 58 20.75 39.29 -29.57
N PRO A 59 21.48 39.68 -28.51
CA PRO A 59 22.84 39.14 -28.25
C PRO A 59 22.85 37.70 -27.74
N HIS A 60 21.70 37.20 -27.31
CA HIS A 60 21.56 35.85 -26.71
C HIS A 60 20.37 35.12 -27.29
N PHE A 61 20.44 33.80 -27.30
CA PHE A 61 19.29 32.95 -27.66
C PHE A 61 18.11 33.18 -26.73
N GLN A 62 16.92 33.28 -27.32
CA GLN A 62 15.67 33.51 -26.62
C GLN A 62 14.89 32.20 -26.45
N ALA A 63 14.15 32.03 -25.37
CA ALA A 63 13.26 30.89 -25.16
C ALA A 63 11.95 31.14 -25.93
N SER A 64 11.74 30.48 -27.04
CA SER A 64 10.58 30.67 -27.91
C SER A 64 9.23 30.49 -27.20
N CYS A 65 9.16 29.69 -26.13
CA CYS A 65 7.92 29.47 -25.37
C CYS A 65 7.47 30.69 -24.56
N GLY A 66 8.38 31.59 -24.19
CA GLY A 66 8.07 32.80 -23.42
C GLY A 66 8.28 34.10 -24.21
N THR A 67 8.96 34.07 -25.37
CA THR A 67 9.24 35.26 -26.19
C THR A 67 8.02 35.63 -27.04
N GLU A 68 7.41 36.75 -26.75
CA GLU A 68 6.30 37.30 -27.55
C GLU A 68 6.80 37.82 -28.90
N VAL A 69 6.00 37.64 -29.97
CA VAL A 69 6.31 38.09 -31.31
C VAL A 69 6.15 39.60 -31.41
N GLN A 70 7.01 40.24 -32.23
CA GLN A 70 6.99 41.66 -32.53
C GLN A 70 6.99 41.91 -34.04
N GLU A 71 6.49 43.08 -34.44
CA GLU A 71 6.46 43.47 -35.88
C GLU A 71 7.87 43.51 -36.45
N GLY A 72 8.06 42.86 -37.58
CA GLY A 72 9.35 42.81 -38.29
C GLY A 72 10.39 41.86 -37.65
N MET A 73 10.04 41.10 -36.60
CA MET A 73 10.96 40.16 -35.94
C MET A 73 11.46 39.10 -36.94
N VAL A 74 12.76 38.81 -36.91
CA VAL A 74 13.39 37.77 -37.72
C VAL A 74 13.91 36.69 -36.79
N VAL A 75 13.40 35.45 -36.95
CA VAL A 75 13.68 34.33 -36.08
C VAL A 75 14.32 33.20 -36.85
N THR A 76 15.42 32.64 -36.34
CA THR A 76 16.04 31.41 -36.79
C THR A 76 15.80 30.33 -35.73
N THR A 77 15.16 29.25 -36.14
CA THR A 77 14.80 28.13 -35.22
C THR A 77 15.76 26.99 -35.27
N ASP A 78 16.61 26.92 -36.28
CA ASP A 78 17.54 25.80 -36.49
C ASP A 78 18.84 26.31 -37.15
N SER A 79 19.95 26.27 -36.39
CA SER A 79 21.31 26.50 -36.83
C SER A 79 22.24 25.54 -36.05
N GLU A 80 23.47 25.43 -36.48
CA GLU A 80 24.45 24.57 -35.81
C GLU A 80 24.64 25.00 -34.33
N GLU A 81 24.70 26.30 -34.09
CA GLU A 81 24.84 26.88 -32.75
C GLU A 81 23.60 26.61 -31.86
N ILE A 82 22.40 26.70 -32.44
CA ILE A 82 21.16 26.38 -31.74
C ILE A 82 21.14 24.86 -31.38
N GLN A 83 21.51 24.01 -32.30
CA GLN A 83 21.56 22.57 -32.07
C GLN A 83 22.58 22.20 -30.98
N GLN A 84 23.79 22.79 -31.03
CA GLN A 84 24.82 22.59 -29.99
C GLN A 84 24.32 23.10 -28.63
N THR A 85 23.67 24.25 -28.58
CA THR A 85 23.09 24.77 -27.33
C THR A 85 22.01 23.85 -26.78
N ARG A 86 21.09 23.37 -27.60
CA ARG A 86 20.05 22.42 -27.18
C ARG A 86 20.65 21.11 -26.67
N LYS A 87 21.68 20.60 -27.34
CA LYS A 87 22.40 19.41 -26.92
C LYS A 87 23.03 19.62 -25.53
N LEU A 88 23.73 20.74 -25.34
CA LEU A 88 24.33 21.08 -24.04
C LEU A 88 23.26 21.18 -22.94
N MET A 89 22.14 21.85 -23.19
CA MET A 89 21.04 21.94 -22.21
C MET A 89 20.45 20.57 -21.86
N LEU A 90 20.29 19.71 -22.85
CA LEU A 90 19.82 18.35 -22.63
C LEU A 90 20.83 17.51 -21.82
N GLU A 91 22.13 17.62 -22.13
CA GLU A 91 23.20 16.96 -21.39
C GLU A 91 23.23 17.39 -19.92
N LEU A 92 23.08 18.70 -19.65
CA LEU A 92 22.99 19.23 -18.28
C LEU A 92 21.76 18.69 -17.54
N LEU A 93 20.59 18.70 -18.19
CA LEU A 93 19.37 18.12 -17.60
C LEU A 93 19.52 16.64 -17.28
N LEU A 94 20.12 15.85 -18.18
CA LEU A 94 20.35 14.42 -17.99
C LEU A 94 21.39 14.16 -16.88
N LYS A 95 22.41 15.02 -16.76
CA LYS A 95 23.43 14.90 -15.71
C LYS A 95 22.85 15.09 -14.31
N GLU A 96 21.84 15.94 -14.16
CA GLU A 96 21.17 16.20 -12.89
C GLU A 96 19.88 15.37 -12.70
N HIS A 97 19.56 14.51 -13.67
CA HIS A 97 18.35 13.70 -13.63
C HIS A 97 18.53 12.44 -12.80
N TYR A 98 17.86 12.36 -11.66
CA TYR A 98 17.89 11.21 -10.76
C TYR A 98 17.02 10.03 -11.21
N GLY A 99 16.32 10.14 -12.31
CA GLY A 99 15.47 9.08 -12.85
C GLY A 99 14.14 8.86 -12.13
N ASP A 100 13.74 9.78 -11.27
CA ASP A 100 12.48 9.72 -10.50
C ASP A 100 11.24 10.04 -11.36
N CYS A 101 11.18 9.50 -12.58
CA CYS A 101 10.04 9.68 -13.48
C CYS A 101 8.74 9.11 -12.91
N ILE A 102 8.85 8.08 -12.09
CA ILE A 102 7.79 7.58 -11.23
C ILE A 102 8.23 7.80 -9.80
N ALA A 103 7.37 8.46 -9.02
CA ALA A 103 7.71 8.81 -7.64
C ALA A 103 8.09 7.59 -6.80
N PRO A 104 9.12 7.68 -5.92
CA PRO A 104 9.53 6.58 -5.06
C PRO A 104 8.39 6.02 -4.21
N CYS A 105 7.47 6.86 -3.77
CA CYS A 105 6.27 6.44 -3.05
C CYS A 105 5.37 5.50 -3.87
N GLN A 106 5.19 5.76 -5.16
CA GLN A 106 4.42 4.90 -6.05
C GLN A 106 5.16 3.59 -6.35
N LEU A 107 6.48 3.64 -6.61
CA LEU A 107 7.30 2.45 -6.84
C LEU A 107 7.34 1.51 -5.63
N THR A 108 7.31 2.06 -4.43
CA THR A 108 7.35 1.29 -3.17
C THR A 108 5.97 0.75 -2.79
N CYS A 109 4.89 1.33 -3.31
CA CYS A 109 3.54 0.87 -3.03
C CYS A 109 3.29 -0.50 -3.67
N PRO A 110 2.96 -1.57 -2.91
CA PRO A 110 2.71 -2.89 -3.50
C PRO A 110 1.55 -2.91 -4.51
N ALA A 111 0.57 -2.00 -4.36
CA ALA A 111 -0.55 -1.85 -5.30
C ALA A 111 -0.22 -0.93 -6.49
N GLY A 112 0.90 -0.20 -6.47
CA GLY A 112 1.29 0.73 -7.52
C GLY A 112 0.29 1.87 -7.75
N ILE A 113 -0.34 2.38 -6.68
CA ILE A 113 -1.34 3.44 -6.75
C ILE A 113 -0.68 4.73 -7.26
N ASP A 114 -1.36 5.48 -8.12
CA ASP A 114 -0.93 6.83 -8.50
C ASP A 114 -1.10 7.80 -7.33
N ILE A 115 -0.07 7.83 -6.48
CA ILE A 115 -0.07 8.61 -5.23
C ILE A 115 -0.04 10.10 -5.52
N GLN A 116 0.78 10.54 -6.46
CA GLN A 116 0.88 11.95 -6.83
C GLN A 116 -0.45 12.45 -7.41
N GLY A 117 -1.06 11.66 -8.29
CA GLY A 117 -2.34 11.99 -8.91
C GLY A 117 -3.47 12.16 -7.91
N TYR A 118 -3.67 11.21 -6.98
CA TYR A 118 -4.75 11.37 -6.02
C TYR A 118 -4.51 12.48 -5.00
N ILE A 119 -3.27 12.74 -4.59
CA ILE A 119 -2.95 13.88 -3.70
C ILE A 119 -3.21 15.22 -4.40
N ALA A 120 -2.85 15.32 -5.69
CA ALA A 120 -3.15 16.50 -6.49
C ALA A 120 -4.66 16.74 -6.63
N LEU A 121 -5.46 15.69 -6.79
CA LEU A 121 -6.92 15.79 -6.81
C LEU A 121 -7.48 16.20 -5.45
N ILE A 122 -6.94 15.69 -4.35
CA ILE A 122 -7.33 16.10 -2.99
C ILE A 122 -7.05 17.59 -2.77
N SER A 123 -5.89 18.09 -3.18
CA SER A 123 -5.52 19.50 -3.04
C SER A 123 -6.44 20.45 -3.83
N GLN A 124 -7.11 19.93 -4.86
CA GLN A 124 -8.12 20.64 -5.64
C GLN A 124 -9.56 20.47 -5.10
N GLY A 125 -9.75 19.76 -3.99
CA GLY A 125 -11.08 19.45 -3.45
C GLY A 125 -11.85 18.38 -4.22
N LYS A 126 -11.22 17.66 -5.16
CA LYS A 126 -11.81 16.63 -6.01
C LYS A 126 -11.71 15.26 -5.34
N TYR A 127 -12.39 15.09 -4.20
CA TYR A 127 -12.23 13.90 -3.33
C TYR A 127 -12.75 12.62 -3.97
N ILE A 128 -13.86 12.68 -4.72
CA ILE A 128 -14.42 11.50 -5.37
C ILE A 128 -13.56 11.06 -6.57
N GLU A 129 -13.01 11.99 -7.33
CA GLU A 129 -12.07 11.71 -8.41
C GLU A 129 -10.78 11.09 -7.87
N ALA A 130 -10.26 11.59 -6.74
CA ALA A 130 -9.13 11.01 -6.05
C ALA A 130 -9.40 9.56 -5.63
N LEU A 131 -10.59 9.30 -5.07
CA LEU A 131 -10.98 7.95 -4.67
C LEU A 131 -11.13 6.99 -5.88
N LYS A 132 -11.69 7.48 -7.00
CA LYS A 132 -11.79 6.69 -8.24
C LYS A 132 -10.41 6.30 -8.75
N LEU A 133 -9.45 7.24 -8.74
CA LEU A 133 -8.06 6.99 -9.15
C LEU A 133 -7.39 5.95 -8.23
N ILE A 134 -7.59 6.03 -6.92
CA ILE A 134 -7.10 5.03 -5.97
C ILE A 134 -7.68 3.65 -6.29
N ARG A 135 -8.99 3.56 -6.57
CA ARG A 135 -9.70 2.30 -6.86
C ARG A 135 -9.31 1.64 -8.19
N GLU A 136 -8.58 2.32 -9.05
CA GLU A 136 -8.01 1.67 -10.23
C GLU A 136 -7.06 0.52 -9.86
N ARG A 137 -6.34 0.68 -8.74
CA ARG A 137 -5.33 -0.27 -8.26
C ARG A 137 -5.61 -0.84 -6.87
N LEU A 138 -6.52 -0.25 -6.10
CA LEU A 138 -6.82 -0.65 -4.73
C LEU A 138 -8.34 -0.62 -4.49
N PRO A 139 -9.03 -1.77 -4.57
CA PRO A 139 -10.49 -1.82 -4.48
C PRO A 139 -11.03 -1.54 -3.07
N MET A 140 -10.20 -1.68 -2.02
CA MET A 140 -10.59 -1.52 -0.60
C MET A 140 -9.80 -0.40 0.10
N PRO A 141 -9.87 0.87 -0.37
CA PRO A 141 -9.07 1.96 0.19
C PRO A 141 -9.44 2.34 1.62
N LEU A 142 -10.69 2.16 2.03
CA LEU A 142 -11.19 2.48 3.36
C LEU A 142 -10.60 1.54 4.42
N THR A 143 -10.62 0.24 4.16
CA THR A 143 -10.00 -0.81 4.97
C THR A 143 -8.49 -0.65 5.01
N ILE A 144 -7.86 -0.59 3.81
CA ILE A 144 -6.40 -0.49 3.71
C ILE A 144 -5.88 0.84 4.27
N GLY A 145 -6.68 1.90 4.25
CA GLY A 145 -6.34 3.17 4.92
C GLY A 145 -6.14 3.04 6.44
N ARG A 146 -6.59 1.93 7.06
CA ARG A 146 -6.47 1.65 8.50
C ARG A 146 -5.37 0.66 8.86
N VAL A 147 -4.98 -0.19 7.92
CA VAL A 147 -4.07 -1.32 8.22
C VAL A 147 -2.82 -1.36 7.34
N CYS A 148 -2.63 -0.36 6.48
CA CYS A 148 -1.46 -0.25 5.62
C CYS A 148 -0.19 0.05 6.43
N PRO A 149 0.94 -0.63 6.16
CA PRO A 149 2.21 -0.37 6.85
C PRO A 149 2.99 0.84 6.31
N HIS A 150 2.41 1.68 5.46
CA HIS A 150 2.92 2.99 4.98
C HIS A 150 4.28 2.96 4.28
N PHE A 151 4.65 1.90 3.59
CA PHE A 151 5.95 1.80 2.87
C PHE A 151 6.27 3.00 2.00
N CYS A 152 5.26 3.62 1.39
CA CYS A 152 5.40 4.82 0.57
C CYS A 152 5.89 6.05 1.36
N GLU A 153 5.52 6.17 2.63
CA GLU A 153 5.91 7.28 3.50
C GLU A 153 7.38 7.16 3.91
N TYR A 154 7.90 5.94 4.16
CA TYR A 154 9.33 5.71 4.42
C TYR A 154 10.23 6.08 3.23
N LYS A 155 9.72 6.02 1.99
CA LYS A 155 10.45 6.36 0.76
C LYS A 155 10.05 7.72 0.18
N CYS A 156 9.30 8.52 0.92
CA CYS A 156 8.91 9.85 0.50
C CYS A 156 10.13 10.77 0.40
N ASN A 157 10.33 11.46 -0.73
CA ASN A 157 11.43 12.39 -0.91
C ASN A 157 11.38 13.59 0.07
N ARG A 158 10.22 13.88 0.65
CA ARG A 158 10.10 14.89 1.72
C ARG A 158 10.91 14.55 2.96
N ASN A 159 11.16 13.27 3.24
CA ASN A 159 12.04 12.83 4.33
C ASN A 159 13.48 13.37 4.24
N LEU A 160 13.90 13.83 3.04
CA LEU A 160 15.23 14.43 2.84
C LEU A 160 15.29 15.88 3.35
N VAL A 161 14.15 16.50 3.61
CA VAL A 161 14.03 17.93 3.95
C VAL A 161 13.29 18.13 5.27
N GLU A 162 12.20 17.36 5.48
CA GLU A 162 11.33 17.46 6.66
C GLU A 162 10.58 16.13 6.89
N GLU A 163 9.32 16.16 7.28
CA GLU A 163 8.48 14.98 7.46
C GLU A 163 7.88 14.47 6.14
N PRO A 164 7.57 13.17 6.02
CA PRO A 164 6.91 12.62 4.85
C PRO A 164 5.49 13.17 4.70
N ILE A 165 4.98 13.15 3.48
CA ILE A 165 3.55 13.41 3.24
C ILE A 165 2.73 12.29 3.89
N ASN A 166 1.64 12.63 4.59
CA ASN A 166 0.70 11.68 5.19
C ASN A 166 -0.14 10.95 4.13
N ILE A 167 0.52 10.16 3.30
CA ILE A 167 -0.03 9.51 2.10
C ILE A 167 -1.20 8.60 2.44
N ASN A 168 -1.01 7.75 3.47
CA ASN A 168 -2.03 6.80 3.89
C ASN A 168 -3.25 7.49 4.52
N HIS A 169 -3.04 8.52 5.34
CA HIS A 169 -4.14 9.27 5.96
C HIS A 169 -4.94 10.06 4.93
N LEU A 170 -4.30 10.61 3.91
CA LEU A 170 -4.99 11.26 2.79
C LEU A 170 -5.83 10.26 1.97
N LYS A 171 -5.31 9.06 1.71
CA LYS A 171 -6.06 7.96 1.09
C LYS A 171 -7.28 7.57 1.95
N ARG A 172 -7.07 7.38 3.26
CA ARG A 172 -8.14 7.10 4.21
C ARG A 172 -9.20 8.21 4.23
N PHE A 173 -8.77 9.46 4.25
CA PHE A 173 -9.66 10.62 4.27
C PHE A 173 -10.67 10.60 3.13
N VAL A 174 -10.25 10.40 1.88
CA VAL A 174 -11.19 10.39 0.73
C VAL A 174 -12.10 9.16 0.74
N ALA A 175 -11.65 8.05 1.28
CA ALA A 175 -12.49 6.86 1.45
C ALA A 175 -13.53 7.05 2.57
N ASP A 176 -13.12 7.64 3.71
CA ASP A 176 -14.04 8.04 4.79
C ASP A 176 -15.05 9.08 4.32
N TYR A 177 -14.63 10.04 3.48
CA TYR A 177 -15.51 11.05 2.89
C TYR A 177 -16.66 10.41 2.09
N GLU A 178 -16.36 9.43 1.24
CA GLU A 178 -17.40 8.70 0.50
C GLU A 178 -18.35 7.95 1.44
N MET A 179 -17.80 7.20 2.40
CA MET A 179 -18.61 6.45 3.36
C MET A 179 -19.55 7.35 4.17
N HIS A 180 -19.05 8.49 4.68
CA HIS A 180 -19.86 9.45 5.43
C HIS A 180 -20.92 10.15 4.58
N SER A 181 -20.71 10.27 3.26
CA SER A 181 -21.73 10.80 2.35
C SER A 181 -22.92 9.86 2.17
N GLY A 182 -22.78 8.59 2.54
CA GLY A 182 -23.76 7.53 2.34
C GLY A 182 -23.96 7.16 0.87
N LYS A 183 -23.21 7.75 -0.06
CA LYS A 183 -23.35 7.56 -1.51
C LYS A 183 -22.12 6.89 -2.09
N ARG A 184 -22.28 5.68 -2.59
CA ARG A 184 -21.21 4.95 -3.29
C ARG A 184 -20.99 5.47 -4.70
N ASN A 185 -19.74 5.40 -5.14
CA ASN A 185 -19.32 5.75 -6.50
C ASN A 185 -18.67 4.51 -7.15
N PRO A 186 -19.47 3.57 -7.68
CA PRO A 186 -18.93 2.35 -8.27
C PRO A 186 -18.06 2.65 -9.50
N PRO A 187 -17.08 1.79 -9.79
CA PRO A 187 -16.28 1.92 -11.00
C PRO A 187 -17.11 1.59 -12.25
N PRO A 188 -16.68 2.03 -13.44
CA PRO A 188 -17.29 1.59 -14.68
C PRO A 188 -17.14 0.07 -14.85
N LEU A 189 -18.21 -0.57 -15.34
CA LEU A 189 -18.29 -2.01 -15.54
C LEU A 189 -18.37 -2.30 -17.04
N ALA A 190 -17.60 -3.30 -17.49
CA ALA A 190 -17.75 -3.84 -18.83
C ALA A 190 -19.06 -4.66 -18.95
N GLU A 191 -19.53 -4.86 -20.17
CA GLU A 191 -20.67 -5.70 -20.49
C GLU A 191 -20.44 -7.13 -19.99
N PHE A 192 -21.50 -7.77 -19.51
CA PHE A 192 -21.39 -9.10 -18.93
C PHE A 192 -21.06 -10.14 -20.00
N SER A 193 -19.96 -10.85 -19.81
CA SER A 193 -19.42 -11.82 -20.77
C SER A 193 -20.07 -13.19 -20.73
N GLY A 194 -20.92 -13.46 -19.72
CA GLY A 194 -21.47 -14.81 -19.46
C GLY A 194 -20.51 -15.78 -18.79
N ARG A 195 -19.23 -15.44 -18.61
CA ARG A 195 -18.23 -16.30 -17.97
C ARG A 195 -18.29 -16.19 -16.45
N LYS A 196 -18.04 -17.31 -15.77
CA LYS A 196 -18.02 -17.43 -14.31
C LYS A 196 -16.68 -17.95 -13.79
N VAL A 197 -16.13 -17.29 -12.76
CA VAL A 197 -14.90 -17.70 -12.07
C VAL A 197 -15.25 -18.16 -10.65
N ALA A 198 -14.78 -19.33 -10.26
CA ALA A 198 -14.81 -19.77 -8.87
C ALA A 198 -13.63 -19.20 -8.10
N ILE A 199 -13.87 -18.47 -7.02
CA ILE A 199 -12.87 -17.89 -6.14
C ILE A 199 -12.93 -18.66 -4.82
N ILE A 200 -11.85 -19.33 -4.46
CA ILE A 200 -11.74 -20.12 -3.24
C ILE A 200 -11.00 -19.32 -2.19
N GLY A 201 -11.75 -18.74 -1.25
CA GLY A 201 -11.32 -17.82 -0.22
C GLY A 201 -11.84 -16.40 -0.42
N GLY A 202 -12.62 -15.92 0.55
CA GLY A 202 -13.25 -14.58 0.59
C GLY A 202 -12.45 -13.54 1.37
N GLY A 203 -11.14 -13.73 1.49
CA GLY A 203 -10.21 -12.75 2.04
C GLY A 203 -9.91 -11.59 1.08
N PRO A 204 -8.95 -10.69 1.41
CA PRO A 204 -8.65 -9.51 0.59
C PRO A 204 -8.26 -9.86 -0.86
N ALA A 205 -7.59 -10.98 -1.09
CA ALA A 205 -7.21 -11.44 -2.42
C ALA A 205 -8.45 -11.83 -3.25
N GLY A 206 -9.35 -12.66 -2.67
CA GLY A 206 -10.57 -13.08 -3.34
C GLY A 206 -11.54 -11.94 -3.61
N LEU A 207 -11.72 -11.03 -2.63
CA LEU A 207 -12.56 -9.83 -2.79
C LEU A 207 -12.01 -8.88 -3.87
N SER A 208 -10.68 -8.68 -3.91
CA SER A 208 -10.04 -7.89 -4.96
C SER A 208 -10.22 -8.53 -6.33
N ALA A 209 -10.08 -9.85 -6.43
CA ALA A 209 -10.29 -10.59 -7.67
C ALA A 209 -11.75 -10.45 -8.15
N ALA A 210 -12.74 -10.64 -7.27
CA ALA A 210 -14.15 -10.46 -7.60
C ALA A 210 -14.43 -9.05 -8.16
N HIS A 211 -13.87 -8.01 -7.51
CA HIS A 211 -13.97 -6.63 -7.97
C HIS A 211 -13.42 -6.44 -9.39
N TYR A 212 -12.21 -6.91 -9.67
CA TYR A 212 -11.60 -6.70 -10.99
C TYR A 212 -12.25 -7.57 -12.07
N LEU A 213 -12.61 -8.82 -11.76
CA LEU A 213 -13.35 -9.69 -12.68
C LEU A 213 -14.67 -9.03 -13.09
N ARG A 214 -15.39 -8.47 -12.13
CA ARG A 214 -16.65 -7.80 -12.45
C ARG A 214 -16.45 -6.53 -13.28
N ARG A 215 -15.40 -5.75 -13.03
CA ARG A 215 -15.04 -4.60 -13.87
C ARG A 215 -14.74 -5.01 -15.31
N LEU A 216 -14.15 -6.19 -15.51
CA LEU A 216 -13.86 -6.77 -16.82
C LEU A 216 -15.08 -7.48 -17.47
N GLY A 217 -16.24 -7.47 -16.80
CA GLY A 217 -17.46 -8.07 -17.33
C GLY A 217 -17.67 -9.54 -16.96
N HIS A 218 -16.83 -10.12 -16.10
CA HIS A 218 -16.95 -11.52 -15.70
C HIS A 218 -17.75 -11.65 -14.39
N GLY A 219 -18.51 -12.74 -14.25
CA GLY A 219 -19.12 -13.14 -12.99
C GLY A 219 -18.17 -13.95 -12.13
N SER A 220 -18.44 -13.99 -10.83
CA SER A 220 -17.69 -14.84 -9.90
C SER A 220 -18.56 -15.38 -8.79
N THR A 221 -18.15 -16.52 -8.23
CA THR A 221 -18.73 -17.05 -6.98
C THR A 221 -17.59 -17.22 -6.00
N ILE A 222 -17.70 -16.58 -4.84
CA ILE A 222 -16.72 -16.68 -3.73
C ILE A 222 -17.18 -17.82 -2.83
N PHE A 223 -16.30 -18.78 -2.62
CA PHE A 223 -16.48 -19.90 -1.67
C PHE A 223 -15.56 -19.64 -0.46
N ASP A 224 -16.12 -19.60 0.73
CA ASP A 224 -15.33 -19.40 1.95
C ASP A 224 -15.77 -20.37 3.06
N ALA A 225 -14.80 -20.93 3.77
CA ALA A 225 -15.06 -21.84 4.89
C ALA A 225 -15.56 -21.11 6.13
N MET A 226 -15.33 -19.82 6.22
CA MET A 226 -15.71 -18.98 7.37
C MET A 226 -17.15 -18.47 7.21
N PRO A 227 -17.80 -18.09 8.34
CA PRO A 227 -19.19 -17.61 8.34
C PRO A 227 -19.38 -16.22 7.75
N ALA A 228 -18.29 -15.47 7.48
CA ALA A 228 -18.34 -14.14 6.89
C ALA A 228 -17.08 -13.84 6.05
N LEU A 229 -17.26 -13.03 5.00
CA LEU A 229 -16.14 -12.58 4.15
C LEU A 229 -15.17 -11.63 4.89
N GLY A 230 -13.95 -11.53 4.38
CA GLY A 230 -12.92 -10.61 4.85
C GLY A 230 -11.61 -11.32 5.22
N GLY A 231 -11.60 -12.63 5.43
CA GLY A 231 -10.40 -13.39 5.77
C GLY A 231 -9.65 -12.78 6.97
N MET A 232 -8.32 -12.66 6.90
CA MET A 232 -7.52 -12.09 8.00
C MET A 232 -7.82 -10.62 8.31
N LEU A 233 -8.43 -9.86 7.41
CA LEU A 233 -8.94 -8.51 7.74
C LEU A 233 -10.07 -8.56 8.78
N ARG A 234 -10.87 -9.61 8.75
CA ARG A 234 -11.94 -9.84 9.73
C ARG A 234 -11.45 -10.58 10.95
N TYR A 235 -10.79 -11.71 10.75
CA TYR A 235 -10.53 -12.68 11.81
C TYR A 235 -9.19 -12.48 12.53
N GLY A 236 -8.21 -11.87 11.85
CA GLY A 236 -6.87 -11.64 12.41
C GLY A 236 -6.62 -10.23 12.92
N ILE A 237 -7.33 -9.22 12.39
CA ILE A 237 -7.13 -7.82 12.81
C ILE A 237 -8.21 -7.43 13.82
N PRO A 238 -7.84 -6.94 15.03
CA PRO A 238 -8.78 -6.55 16.06
C PRO A 238 -9.73 -5.42 15.67
N GLU A 239 -10.90 -5.37 16.32
CA GLU A 239 -11.95 -4.36 16.10
C GLU A 239 -11.43 -2.93 16.28
N TYR A 240 -10.56 -2.69 17.26
CA TYR A 240 -10.03 -1.35 17.54
C TYR A 240 -9.09 -0.81 16.44
N ARG A 241 -8.44 -1.70 15.66
CA ARG A 241 -7.64 -1.32 14.48
C ARG A 241 -8.50 -1.22 13.22
N LEU A 242 -9.37 -2.20 13.01
CA LEU A 242 -10.25 -2.29 11.86
C LEU A 242 -11.68 -2.61 12.30
N PRO A 243 -12.52 -1.59 12.56
CA PRO A 243 -13.93 -1.79 12.86
C PRO A 243 -14.62 -2.59 11.75
N LYS A 244 -15.31 -3.67 12.10
CA LYS A 244 -15.90 -4.60 11.11
C LYS A 244 -16.96 -3.93 10.25
N LYS A 245 -17.70 -2.95 10.78
CA LYS A 245 -18.62 -2.12 10.00
C LYS A 245 -17.96 -1.39 8.82
N ILE A 246 -16.67 -1.04 8.96
CA ILE A 246 -15.88 -0.41 7.88
C ILE A 246 -15.56 -1.44 6.79
N LEU A 247 -15.14 -2.63 7.22
CA LEU A 247 -14.85 -3.74 6.32
C LEU A 247 -16.11 -4.18 5.58
N ASP A 248 -17.23 -4.33 6.30
CA ASP A 248 -18.52 -4.73 5.75
C ASP A 248 -18.98 -3.73 4.69
N TRP A 249 -18.87 -2.43 4.97
CA TRP A 249 -19.25 -1.40 4.00
C TRP A 249 -18.46 -1.54 2.68
N GLU A 250 -17.16 -1.85 2.71
CA GLU A 250 -16.39 -2.08 1.46
C GLU A 250 -16.72 -3.41 0.79
N ILE A 251 -16.92 -4.48 1.55
CA ILE A 251 -17.35 -5.77 1.02
C ILE A 251 -18.70 -5.62 0.30
N ASP A 252 -19.68 -5.00 0.96
CA ASP A 252 -20.98 -4.73 0.36
C ASP A 252 -20.87 -3.95 -0.96
N GLY A 253 -19.99 -2.92 -0.98
CA GLY A 253 -19.73 -2.16 -2.21
C GLY A 253 -19.12 -2.98 -3.35
N ILE A 254 -18.38 -4.04 -3.05
CA ILE A 254 -17.91 -5.00 -4.06
C ILE A 254 -19.06 -5.89 -4.52
N LEU A 255 -19.86 -6.40 -3.60
CA LEU A 255 -20.99 -7.30 -3.94
C LEU A 255 -22.09 -6.56 -4.71
N GLU A 256 -22.34 -5.29 -4.41
CA GLU A 256 -23.30 -4.42 -5.12
C GLU A 256 -22.93 -4.18 -6.60
N LEU A 257 -21.71 -4.50 -7.04
CA LEU A 257 -21.37 -4.47 -8.47
C LEU A 257 -22.17 -5.51 -9.30
N GLY A 258 -22.78 -6.48 -8.63
CA GLY A 258 -23.62 -7.52 -9.24
C GLY A 258 -22.79 -8.65 -9.90
N ASN A 259 -23.47 -9.76 -10.20
CA ASN A 259 -22.85 -10.97 -10.76
C ASN A 259 -21.67 -11.53 -9.89
N ILE A 260 -21.71 -11.29 -8.59
CA ILE A 260 -20.81 -11.86 -7.58
C ILE A 260 -21.67 -12.63 -6.58
N GLU A 261 -21.58 -13.94 -6.63
CA GLU A 261 -22.27 -14.84 -5.70
C GLU A 261 -21.36 -15.16 -4.51
N VAL A 262 -21.94 -15.50 -3.36
CA VAL A 262 -21.19 -15.87 -2.14
C VAL A 262 -21.75 -17.15 -1.56
N LYS A 263 -20.88 -18.12 -1.28
CA LYS A 263 -21.17 -19.35 -0.55
C LYS A 263 -20.26 -19.43 0.67
N LEU A 264 -20.85 -19.26 1.85
CA LEU A 264 -20.13 -19.26 3.13
C LEU A 264 -20.29 -20.61 3.84
N GLY A 265 -19.37 -20.93 4.76
CA GLY A 265 -19.37 -22.17 5.54
C GLY A 265 -19.12 -23.41 4.67
N VAL A 266 -18.46 -23.25 3.52
CA VAL A 266 -18.16 -24.35 2.59
C VAL A 266 -16.66 -24.49 2.38
N LYS A 267 -16.13 -25.70 2.58
CA LYS A 267 -14.70 -25.97 2.62
C LYS A 267 -14.26 -26.80 1.42
N TRP A 268 -13.22 -26.31 0.73
CA TRP A 268 -12.61 -27.04 -0.38
C TRP A 268 -11.99 -28.36 0.11
N GLY A 269 -12.30 -29.44 -0.63
CA GLY A 269 -11.88 -30.80 -0.31
C GLY A 269 -12.86 -31.57 0.59
N GLU A 270 -13.78 -30.88 1.26
CA GLU A 270 -14.85 -31.50 2.07
C GLU A 270 -16.21 -31.33 1.38
N ASP A 271 -16.65 -30.08 1.10
CA ASP A 271 -17.98 -29.79 0.54
C ASP A 271 -17.96 -29.72 -0.98
N PHE A 272 -16.82 -29.38 -1.58
CA PHE A 272 -16.65 -29.29 -3.04
C PHE A 272 -15.20 -29.56 -3.46
N THR A 273 -15.04 -29.87 -4.76
CA THR A 273 -13.73 -30.05 -5.42
C THR A 273 -13.63 -29.16 -6.66
N ILE A 274 -12.44 -29.01 -7.22
CA ILE A 274 -12.27 -28.32 -8.50
C ILE A 274 -13.04 -29.01 -9.62
N GLU A 275 -13.09 -30.36 -9.58
CA GLU A 275 -13.84 -31.17 -10.54
C GLU A 275 -15.33 -30.92 -10.46
N SER A 276 -15.92 -30.86 -9.26
CA SER A 276 -17.35 -30.57 -9.09
C SER A 276 -17.70 -29.17 -9.60
N LEU A 277 -16.86 -28.16 -9.30
CA LEU A 277 -17.06 -26.80 -9.79
C LEU A 277 -16.94 -26.69 -11.31
N ARG A 278 -16.05 -27.48 -11.93
CA ARG A 278 -15.95 -27.56 -13.40
C ARG A 278 -17.23 -28.13 -14.02
N GLN A 279 -17.83 -29.13 -13.37
CA GLN A 279 -19.11 -29.70 -13.79
C GLN A 279 -20.28 -28.72 -13.59
N GLU A 280 -20.18 -27.85 -12.59
CA GLU A 280 -21.14 -26.75 -12.36
C GLU A 280 -20.98 -25.60 -13.40
N GLY A 281 -20.01 -25.68 -14.31
CA GLY A 281 -19.84 -24.72 -15.42
C GLY A 281 -18.96 -23.51 -15.10
N TYR A 282 -18.09 -23.58 -14.11
CA TYR A 282 -17.10 -22.54 -13.90
C TYR A 282 -15.96 -22.62 -14.94
N ASP A 283 -15.67 -21.49 -15.57
CA ASP A 283 -14.65 -21.37 -16.63
C ASP A 283 -13.21 -21.34 -16.09
N ALA A 284 -13.02 -20.78 -14.89
CA ALA A 284 -11.71 -20.64 -14.25
C ALA A 284 -11.81 -20.70 -12.72
N PHE A 285 -10.66 -20.94 -12.08
CA PHE A 285 -10.53 -21.12 -10.64
C PHE A 285 -9.42 -20.24 -10.11
N LEU A 286 -9.67 -19.51 -9.02
CA LEU A 286 -8.68 -18.73 -8.29
C LEU A 286 -8.57 -19.25 -6.86
N LEU A 287 -7.38 -19.68 -6.47
CA LEU A 287 -7.07 -20.05 -5.09
C LEU A 287 -6.60 -18.81 -4.33
N ALA A 288 -7.39 -18.38 -3.35
CA ALA A 288 -7.14 -17.22 -2.51
C ALA A 288 -7.29 -17.57 -1.01
N ILE A 289 -6.84 -18.78 -0.64
CA ILE A 289 -7.07 -19.43 0.66
C ILE A 289 -6.35 -18.76 1.83
N GLY A 290 -5.38 -17.89 1.58
CA GLY A 290 -4.62 -17.19 2.61
C GLY A 290 -3.58 -18.09 3.29
N ALA A 291 -3.16 -17.70 4.51
CA ALA A 291 -2.21 -18.41 5.35
C ALA A 291 -2.79 -18.52 6.78
N TRP A 292 -3.38 -19.65 7.10
CA TRP A 292 -4.07 -19.89 8.38
C TRP A 292 -3.25 -20.74 9.34
N ASP A 293 -2.40 -21.64 8.81
CA ASP A 293 -1.57 -22.49 9.63
C ASP A 293 -0.42 -21.69 10.27
N THR A 294 -0.11 -22.00 11.51
CA THR A 294 0.89 -21.27 12.28
C THR A 294 2.12 -22.12 12.53
N ARG A 295 3.27 -21.48 12.59
CA ARG A 295 4.51 -22.14 12.94
C ARG A 295 4.52 -22.49 14.41
N LYS A 296 4.89 -23.73 14.71
CA LYS A 296 5.14 -24.20 16.08
C LYS A 296 6.45 -23.62 16.62
N LEU A 297 6.52 -23.45 17.94
CA LEU A 297 7.73 -23.00 18.63
C LEU A 297 8.88 -24.01 18.48
N GLY A 298 8.56 -25.29 18.41
CA GLY A 298 9.53 -26.40 18.34
C GLY A 298 10.28 -26.60 19.65
N ILE A 299 9.64 -26.31 20.78
CA ILE A 299 10.23 -26.42 22.11
C ILE A 299 9.45 -27.45 22.98
N VAL A 300 10.11 -28.01 23.98
CA VAL A 300 9.47 -28.92 24.93
C VAL A 300 8.38 -28.18 25.69
N GLY A 301 7.20 -28.80 25.78
CA GLY A 301 6.04 -28.26 26.49
C GLY A 301 5.11 -27.40 25.64
N GLU A 302 5.35 -27.24 24.32
CA GLU A 302 4.45 -26.46 23.45
C GLU A 302 3.04 -27.05 23.29
N ASP A 303 2.86 -28.33 23.64
CA ASP A 303 1.56 -29.01 23.59
C ASP A 303 0.77 -28.94 24.94
N LEU A 304 1.28 -28.19 25.92
CA LEU A 304 0.58 -27.94 27.18
C LEU A 304 -0.68 -27.08 26.97
N GLN A 305 -1.72 -27.34 27.78
CA GLN A 305 -2.88 -26.48 27.83
C GLN A 305 -2.46 -25.05 28.27
N GLY A 306 -3.09 -24.04 27.70
CA GLY A 306 -2.69 -22.64 27.88
C GLY A 306 -1.66 -22.16 26.86
N VAL A 307 -1.18 -23.03 25.94
CA VAL A 307 -0.34 -22.65 24.80
C VAL A 307 -1.21 -22.48 23.55
N TRP A 308 -1.20 -21.28 22.98
CA TRP A 308 -2.03 -20.90 21.84
C TRP A 308 -1.19 -20.48 20.64
N SER A 309 -1.73 -20.65 19.44
CA SER A 309 -1.23 -19.91 18.30
C SER A 309 -1.84 -18.49 18.29
N GLY A 310 -1.08 -17.50 17.84
CA GLY A 310 -1.57 -16.12 17.79
C GLY A 310 -2.74 -15.94 16.82
N VAL A 311 -2.81 -16.74 15.76
CA VAL A 311 -3.94 -16.70 14.81
C VAL A 311 -5.18 -17.29 15.42
N ASP A 312 -5.10 -18.50 15.99
CA ASP A 312 -6.25 -19.18 16.59
C ASP A 312 -6.83 -18.33 17.73
N PHE A 313 -5.95 -17.72 18.56
CA PHE A 313 -6.37 -16.79 19.60
C PHE A 313 -7.19 -15.61 19.04
N LEU A 314 -6.70 -14.94 17.99
CA LEU A 314 -7.40 -13.79 17.40
C LEU A 314 -8.69 -14.19 16.66
N VAL A 315 -8.68 -15.36 15.99
CA VAL A 315 -9.84 -15.93 15.31
C VAL A 315 -10.92 -16.29 16.31
N ASP A 316 -10.58 -17.00 17.38
CA ASP A 316 -11.53 -17.41 18.40
C ASP A 316 -12.11 -16.21 19.16
N LEU A 317 -11.28 -15.18 19.40
CA LEU A 317 -11.75 -13.92 19.96
C LEU A 317 -12.76 -13.23 19.03
N THR A 318 -12.49 -13.19 17.72
CA THR A 318 -13.40 -12.59 16.74
C THR A 318 -14.69 -13.37 16.58
N LEU A 319 -14.63 -14.69 16.74
CA LEU A 319 -15.81 -15.59 16.70
C LEU A 319 -16.56 -15.63 18.04
N GLU A 320 -16.15 -14.81 19.01
CA GLU A 320 -16.73 -14.76 20.36
C GLU A 320 -16.77 -16.11 21.07
N LYS A 321 -15.80 -16.99 20.75
CA LYS A 321 -15.65 -18.26 21.44
C LYS A 321 -15.12 -18.04 22.87
N PRO A 322 -15.54 -18.86 23.83
CA PRO A 322 -15.03 -18.75 25.20
C PRO A 322 -13.52 -19.04 25.22
N ILE A 323 -12.74 -18.09 25.74
CA ILE A 323 -11.30 -18.22 25.96
C ILE A 323 -11.05 -18.07 27.47
N GLU A 324 -10.47 -19.10 28.07
CA GLU A 324 -10.00 -19.02 29.46
C GLU A 324 -8.69 -18.21 29.48
N MET A 325 -8.80 -16.94 29.82
CA MET A 325 -7.65 -16.03 29.82
C MET A 325 -6.75 -16.30 31.04
N GLY A 326 -5.46 -16.40 30.76
CA GLY A 326 -4.43 -16.37 31.79
C GLY A 326 -4.29 -14.99 32.42
N LYS A 327 -3.65 -14.94 33.58
CA LYS A 327 -3.28 -13.70 34.26
C LYS A 327 -1.89 -13.20 33.88
N ASN A 328 -0.96 -14.14 33.68
CA ASN A 328 0.44 -13.85 33.33
C ASN A 328 0.71 -14.43 31.94
N ILE A 329 0.65 -13.60 30.91
CA ILE A 329 0.66 -14.03 29.52
C ILE A 329 2.00 -13.70 28.89
N ALA A 330 2.64 -14.69 28.26
CA ALA A 330 3.81 -14.48 27.41
C ALA A 330 3.43 -14.58 25.93
N ILE A 331 3.76 -13.55 25.15
CA ILE A 331 3.57 -13.52 23.69
C ILE A 331 4.93 -13.72 23.02
N ILE A 332 5.05 -14.75 22.20
CA ILE A 332 6.31 -15.06 21.52
C ILE A 332 6.27 -14.52 20.10
N GLY A 333 7.03 -13.46 19.82
CA GLY A 333 7.10 -12.84 18.49
C GLY A 333 7.22 -11.34 18.54
N GLY A 334 7.41 -10.69 17.38
CA GLY A 334 7.59 -9.23 17.28
C GLY A 334 6.87 -8.60 16.08
N GLY A 335 5.96 -9.34 15.45
CA GLY A 335 5.13 -8.83 14.35
C GLY A 335 3.80 -8.27 14.83
N ASN A 336 3.00 -7.72 13.90
CA ASN A 336 1.69 -7.15 14.23
C ASN A 336 0.75 -8.16 14.92
N VAL A 337 0.81 -9.45 14.57
CA VAL A 337 0.02 -10.50 15.25
C VAL A 337 0.37 -10.59 16.73
N ALA A 338 1.66 -10.47 17.08
CA ALA A 338 2.11 -10.47 18.48
C ALA A 338 1.58 -9.25 19.24
N ILE A 339 1.66 -8.06 18.62
CA ILE A 339 1.14 -6.82 19.20
C ILE A 339 -0.39 -6.91 19.36
N ASP A 340 -1.10 -7.39 18.34
CA ASP A 340 -2.56 -7.54 18.39
C ASP A 340 -3.00 -8.52 19.48
N ALA A 341 -2.31 -9.67 19.60
CA ALA A 341 -2.57 -10.63 20.67
C ALA A 341 -2.28 -10.03 22.06
N ALA A 342 -1.17 -9.30 22.21
CA ALA A 342 -0.80 -8.69 23.48
C ALA A 342 -1.81 -7.64 23.93
N ARG A 343 -2.16 -6.70 23.05
CA ARG A 343 -3.15 -5.64 23.36
C ARG A 343 -4.54 -6.21 23.67
N ASN A 344 -4.97 -7.25 22.94
CA ASN A 344 -6.22 -7.92 23.28
C ASN A 344 -6.15 -8.62 24.64
N SER A 345 -5.03 -9.26 24.97
CA SER A 345 -4.84 -9.90 26.28
C SER A 345 -4.96 -8.91 27.44
N VAL A 346 -4.35 -7.71 27.31
CA VAL A 346 -4.52 -6.63 28.30
C VAL A 346 -5.99 -6.21 28.41
N ARG A 347 -6.66 -6.00 27.29
CA ARG A 347 -8.07 -5.57 27.25
C ARG A 347 -9.05 -6.61 27.77
N MET A 348 -8.67 -7.89 27.72
CA MET A 348 -9.43 -8.99 28.31
C MET A 348 -9.15 -9.18 29.81
N GLY A 349 -8.29 -8.36 30.42
CA GLY A 349 -8.07 -8.32 31.85
C GLY A 349 -6.93 -9.18 32.38
N ALA A 350 -5.93 -9.47 31.55
CA ALA A 350 -4.69 -10.08 32.03
C ALA A 350 -3.94 -9.13 32.97
N ASP A 351 -3.35 -9.69 34.06
CA ASP A 351 -2.61 -8.90 35.06
C ASP A 351 -1.22 -8.46 34.51
N THR A 352 -0.59 -9.34 33.75
CA THR A 352 0.74 -9.10 33.14
C THR A 352 0.77 -9.68 31.72
N VAL A 353 1.16 -8.88 30.74
CA VAL A 353 1.39 -9.31 29.36
C VAL A 353 2.79 -8.93 28.94
N THR A 354 3.60 -9.93 28.56
CA THR A 354 5.00 -9.76 28.19
C THR A 354 5.26 -10.29 26.79
N ILE A 355 5.75 -9.44 25.89
CA ILE A 355 6.26 -9.85 24.58
C ILE A 355 7.70 -10.32 24.71
N ILE A 356 7.99 -11.56 24.31
CA ILE A 356 9.33 -12.14 24.25
C ILE A 356 9.78 -12.09 22.78
N TYR A 357 10.81 -11.29 22.51
CA TYR A 357 11.30 -11.10 21.16
C TYR A 357 12.83 -11.34 21.06
N ARG A 358 13.22 -12.21 20.14
CA ARG A 358 14.60 -12.69 19.99
C ARG A 358 15.59 -11.66 19.42
N ARG A 359 15.14 -10.50 18.95
CA ARG A 359 15.97 -9.38 18.46
C ARG A 359 15.71 -8.13 19.28
N SER A 360 16.32 -7.02 18.89
CA SER A 360 16.07 -5.72 19.53
C SER A 360 14.80 -5.06 18.97
N ARG A 361 14.44 -3.92 19.56
CA ARG A 361 13.29 -3.10 19.13
C ARG A 361 13.41 -2.69 17.65
N ASP A 362 14.63 -2.33 17.22
CA ASP A 362 14.86 -1.82 15.86
C ASP A 362 14.61 -2.88 14.77
N GLU A 363 14.74 -4.15 15.11
CA GLU A 363 14.46 -5.25 14.20
C GLU A 363 13.02 -5.78 14.29
N MET A 364 12.15 -5.15 15.09
CA MET A 364 10.74 -5.56 15.15
C MET A 364 10.04 -5.26 13.83
N PRO A 365 9.33 -6.24 13.24
CA PRO A 365 8.56 -6.01 12.01
C PRO A 365 7.19 -5.38 12.24
N ALA A 366 6.74 -5.22 13.49
CA ALA A 366 5.52 -4.49 13.81
C ALA A 366 5.68 -2.99 13.56
N SER A 367 4.57 -2.28 13.28
CA SER A 367 4.65 -0.84 13.06
C SER A 367 5.02 -0.10 14.36
N PRO A 368 5.80 0.99 14.27
CA PRO A 368 6.20 1.77 15.44
C PRO A 368 5.01 2.27 16.27
N GLU A 369 3.93 2.68 15.60
CA GLU A 369 2.71 3.16 16.26
C GLU A 369 2.03 2.06 17.07
N GLU A 370 2.00 0.83 16.56
CA GLU A 370 1.40 -0.31 17.26
C GLU A 370 2.26 -0.76 18.44
N ILE A 371 3.59 -0.70 18.32
CA ILE A 371 4.51 -0.97 19.42
C ILE A 371 4.30 0.06 20.53
N HIS A 372 4.23 1.34 20.17
CA HIS A 372 4.00 2.42 21.13
C HIS A 372 2.63 2.28 21.82
N GLY A 373 1.58 2.00 21.04
CA GLY A 373 0.25 1.76 21.61
C GLY A 373 0.19 0.55 22.57
N ALA A 374 0.99 -0.49 22.32
CA ALA A 374 1.11 -1.61 23.25
C ALA A 374 1.82 -1.22 24.56
N GLU A 375 2.88 -0.39 24.49
CA GLU A 375 3.58 0.14 25.66
C GLU A 375 2.64 1.03 26.49
N GLU A 376 1.86 1.91 25.86
CA GLU A 376 0.88 2.76 26.56
C GLU A 376 -0.21 1.94 27.25
N GLU A 377 -0.59 0.79 26.70
CA GLU A 377 -1.54 -0.15 27.32
C GLU A 377 -0.90 -1.04 28.41
N GLY A 378 0.39 -0.87 28.69
CA GLY A 378 1.09 -1.57 29.77
C GLY A 378 1.71 -2.92 29.38
N VAL A 379 1.82 -3.23 28.09
CA VAL A 379 2.53 -4.43 27.61
C VAL A 379 4.03 -4.29 27.91
N GLN A 380 4.61 -5.32 28.51
CA GLN A 380 6.04 -5.40 28.77
C GLN A 380 6.78 -6.03 27.59
N PHE A 381 8.04 -5.62 27.36
CA PHE A 381 8.88 -6.15 26.30
C PHE A 381 10.18 -6.72 26.85
N HIS A 382 10.42 -8.01 26.62
CA HIS A 382 11.70 -8.65 26.80
C HIS A 382 12.38 -8.85 25.44
N PHE A 383 13.18 -7.85 25.06
CA PHE A 383 14.00 -7.93 23.86
C PHE A 383 15.23 -8.83 24.07
N LEU A 384 15.79 -9.32 22.96
CA LEU A 384 16.95 -10.20 22.97
C LEU A 384 16.71 -11.44 23.86
N ALA A 385 15.51 -12.03 23.74
CA ALA A 385 15.08 -13.19 24.50
C ALA A 385 14.38 -14.20 23.57
N ALA A 386 14.75 -15.48 23.66
CA ALA A 386 14.13 -16.54 22.89
C ALA A 386 13.68 -17.69 23.82
N PRO A 387 12.44 -18.19 23.68
CA PRO A 387 11.95 -19.28 24.48
C PRO A 387 12.68 -20.58 24.15
N VAL A 388 12.96 -21.41 25.16
CA VAL A 388 13.65 -22.69 25.01
C VAL A 388 12.85 -23.86 25.57
N ARG A 389 11.99 -23.63 26.57
CA ARG A 389 11.17 -24.68 27.19
C ARG A 389 9.96 -24.07 27.91
N LEU A 390 8.87 -24.82 27.92
CA LEU A 390 7.71 -24.58 28.79
C LEU A 390 7.63 -25.70 29.84
N PHE A 391 7.35 -25.30 31.08
CA PHE A 391 7.10 -26.20 32.18
C PHE A 391 5.63 -26.10 32.60
N GLY A 392 5.08 -27.25 32.99
CA GLY A 392 3.71 -27.31 33.45
C GLY A 392 3.47 -28.39 34.48
N SER A 393 2.35 -28.31 35.17
CA SER A 393 1.83 -29.35 36.02
C SER A 393 0.38 -29.67 35.66
N ASN A 394 -0.03 -30.88 35.86
CA ASN A 394 -1.39 -31.35 35.50
C ASN A 394 -1.82 -31.04 34.06
N GLY A 395 -0.86 -30.93 33.13
CA GLY A 395 -1.12 -30.63 31.74
C GLY A 395 -1.27 -29.14 31.41
N MET A 396 -1.21 -28.23 32.40
CA MET A 396 -1.30 -26.78 32.21
C MET A 396 0.08 -26.10 32.25
N VAL A 397 0.33 -25.09 31.42
CA VAL A 397 1.58 -24.32 31.45
C VAL A 397 1.66 -23.46 32.71
N GLU A 398 2.84 -23.42 33.36
CA GLU A 398 3.10 -22.64 34.60
C GLU A 398 4.33 -21.75 34.50
N LYS A 399 5.32 -22.10 33.68
CA LYS A 399 6.56 -21.33 33.54
C LYS A 399 7.10 -21.41 32.13
N LEU A 400 7.73 -20.31 31.70
CA LEU A 400 8.48 -20.23 30.46
C LEU A 400 9.95 -20.00 30.80
N GLU A 401 10.82 -20.81 30.19
CA GLU A 401 12.27 -20.62 30.20
C GLU A 401 12.70 -19.98 28.88
N TYR A 402 13.45 -18.90 28.96
CA TYR A 402 14.08 -18.27 27.81
C TYR A 402 15.56 -18.02 28.02
N VAL A 403 16.32 -17.95 26.93
CA VAL A 403 17.74 -17.53 26.94
C VAL A 403 17.88 -16.12 26.41
N LYS A 404 18.90 -15.41 26.88
CA LYS A 404 19.29 -14.13 26.30
C LYS A 404 19.96 -14.33 24.94
N MET A 405 19.80 -13.36 24.06
CA MET A 405 20.35 -13.38 22.71
C MET A 405 21.32 -12.23 22.50
N GLU A 406 22.31 -12.44 21.64
CA GLU A 406 23.14 -11.39 21.05
C GLU A 406 22.82 -11.25 19.57
N LEU A 407 23.10 -10.07 19.01
CA LEU A 407 22.89 -9.80 17.60
C LEU A 407 24.20 -9.95 16.83
N GLY A 408 24.27 -10.96 15.97
CA GLY A 408 25.37 -11.19 15.04
C GLY A 408 25.18 -10.47 13.69
N GLU A 409 25.84 -10.99 12.66
CA GLU A 409 25.75 -10.45 11.30
C GLU A 409 24.32 -10.51 10.72
N PRO A 410 23.98 -9.61 9.77
CA PRO A 410 22.67 -9.64 9.11
C PRO A 410 22.39 -10.97 8.41
N ASP A 411 21.13 -11.42 8.51
CA ASP A 411 20.62 -12.58 7.77
C ASP A 411 20.13 -12.18 6.35
N ALA A 412 19.61 -13.14 5.59
CA ALA A 412 19.10 -12.91 4.24
C ALA A 412 17.95 -11.87 4.17
N SER A 413 17.31 -11.54 5.30
CA SER A 413 16.29 -10.48 5.40
C SER A 413 16.87 -9.10 5.69
N GLY A 414 18.19 -8.98 5.81
CA GLY A 414 18.90 -7.76 6.20
C GLY A 414 18.84 -7.42 7.69
N ARG A 415 18.18 -8.25 8.52
CA ARG A 415 18.11 -8.06 9.98
C ARG A 415 19.22 -8.87 10.67
N ARG A 416 19.79 -8.33 11.75
CA ARG A 416 20.83 -9.01 12.50
C ARG A 416 20.34 -10.35 13.06
N ARG A 417 21.19 -11.39 12.91
CA ARG A 417 20.86 -12.75 13.32
C ARG A 417 20.94 -12.87 14.85
N PRO A 418 19.90 -13.37 15.54
CA PRO A 418 19.98 -13.63 16.97
C PRO A 418 20.80 -14.89 17.25
N VAL A 419 21.75 -14.79 18.20
CA VAL A 419 22.62 -15.87 18.65
C VAL A 419 22.38 -16.07 20.15
N PRO A 420 22.06 -17.30 20.63
CA PRO A 420 21.83 -17.55 22.04
C PRO A 420 23.10 -17.42 22.87
N MET A 421 22.95 -16.85 24.06
CA MET A 421 24.03 -16.77 25.07
C MET A 421 23.91 -17.97 26.01
N GLU A 422 24.92 -18.83 26.03
CA GLU A 422 24.97 -20.00 26.90
C GLU A 422 24.98 -19.59 28.39
N GLY A 423 24.24 -20.31 29.23
CA GLY A 423 24.17 -20.09 30.68
C GLY A 423 23.36 -18.86 31.07
N SER A 424 22.53 -18.33 30.18
CA SER A 424 21.67 -17.16 30.42
C SER A 424 20.19 -17.50 30.63
N GLU A 425 19.91 -18.79 30.85
CA GLU A 425 18.55 -19.30 31.03
C GLU A 425 17.84 -18.55 32.17
N THR A 426 16.62 -18.10 31.90
CA THR A 426 15.81 -17.36 32.85
C THR A 426 14.39 -17.92 32.84
N LEU A 427 13.84 -18.16 34.04
CA LEU A 427 12.47 -18.65 34.23
C LEU A 427 11.56 -17.51 34.61
N ILE A 428 10.40 -17.43 33.94
CA ILE A 428 9.30 -16.53 34.33
C ILE A 428 8.01 -17.33 34.56
N PRO A 429 7.19 -16.94 35.52
CA PRO A 429 5.87 -17.54 35.71
C PRO A 429 4.95 -17.10 34.57
N VAL A 430 4.22 -18.05 34.01
CA VAL A 430 3.20 -17.81 32.97
C VAL A 430 2.09 -18.82 33.17
N ASP A 431 0.86 -18.43 32.89
CA ASP A 431 -0.29 -19.33 32.86
C ASP A 431 -0.94 -19.38 31.46
N MET A 432 -0.44 -18.57 30.53
CA MET A 432 -0.78 -18.62 29.11
C MET A 432 0.41 -18.20 28.25
N VAL A 433 0.59 -18.88 27.10
CA VAL A 433 1.62 -18.56 26.11
C VAL A 433 0.97 -18.46 24.73
N ILE A 434 1.24 -17.37 24.00
CA ILE A 434 0.72 -17.19 22.65
C ILE A 434 1.88 -17.09 21.65
N ALA A 435 1.97 -18.05 20.75
CA ALA A 435 3.00 -18.12 19.72
C ALA A 435 2.60 -17.33 18.47
N ALA A 436 3.31 -16.24 18.17
CA ALA A 436 3.09 -15.35 17.02
C ALA A 436 4.34 -15.24 16.13
N ILE A 437 4.90 -16.38 15.70
CA ILE A 437 6.19 -16.49 15.01
C ILE A 437 6.10 -16.71 13.50
N GLY A 438 4.94 -16.52 12.91
CA GLY A 438 4.67 -16.58 11.48
C GLY A 438 3.64 -17.63 11.09
N GLN A 439 3.21 -17.55 9.84
CA GLN A 439 2.12 -18.32 9.24
C GLN A 439 2.57 -18.93 7.92
N PHE A 440 1.84 -19.93 7.45
CA PHE A 440 1.99 -20.53 6.12
C PHE A 440 0.62 -20.99 5.59
N PRO A 441 0.46 -21.13 4.25
CA PRO A 441 -0.76 -21.61 3.61
C PRO A 441 -1.08 -23.04 3.93
#